data_ac38c930c5d0b9d1dd7b6aad75afa34c
#
_entry.id   ac38c930c5d0b9d1dd7b6aad75afa34c
#
_cell.length_a   1.000
_cell.length_b   1.000
_cell.length_c   1.000
_cell.angle_alpha   90.00
_cell.angle_beta   90.00
_cell.angle_gamma   90.00
#
_symmetry.space_group_name_H-M   'P 1'
#
loop_
_entity.id
_entity.type
_entity.pdbx_description
1 polymer ?
#
loop_
_entity_poly.entity_id
_entity_poly.type
_entity_poly.pdbx_seq_one_letter_code
_entity_poly.pdbx_strand_id
1 'polypeptide(L)'
;ENRSDQTHNIINTIAQEPGLREIRIFNKEGRIIFSSQKEFIGQMVDKNAEACYACHTANEPLEKLPMEDRTRIYDSPQDSSRILGIINPIYNEQSCWEADCHVHPAEQKVLGVLDVKLSLKDLDAQIANSEFRSIMLAVIAIALLSLIIGIFVRRWIEKPVHELVTATEQVGTGNLNYAIKEIGT
;
A
#
# COMPACT_ATOMS: atom_id res chain seq x y z
N GLU A 1 8.47 8.24 40.34
CA GLU A 1 8.66 7.46 39.10
C GLU A 1 8.51 8.42 37.93
N ASN A 2 9.58 8.55 37.14
CA ASN A 2 9.76 9.68 36.24
C ASN A 2 8.80 9.55 35.03
N ARG A 3 8.07 10.60 34.68
CA ARG A 3 7.19 10.63 33.47
C ARG A 3 7.93 10.21 32.20
N SER A 4 9.24 10.43 32.15
CA SER A 4 10.11 9.97 31.07
C SER A 4 10.08 8.45 30.89
N ASP A 5 10.11 7.68 31.99
CA ASP A 5 10.11 6.21 31.98
C ASP A 5 8.76 5.67 31.48
N GLN A 6 7.65 6.32 31.85
CA GLN A 6 6.32 5.98 31.36
C GLN A 6 6.19 6.21 29.87
N THR A 7 6.70 7.34 29.38
CA THR A 7 6.72 7.65 27.93
C THR A 7 7.54 6.63 27.18
N HIS A 8 8.74 6.29 27.67
CA HIS A 8 9.59 5.27 27.08
C HIS A 8 8.89 3.90 27.01
N ASN A 9 8.18 3.51 28.07
CA ASN A 9 7.44 2.24 28.11
C ASN A 9 6.29 2.22 27.09
N ILE A 10 5.53 3.31 26.98
CA ILE A 10 4.43 3.43 26.00
C ILE A 10 4.98 3.32 24.58
N ILE A 11 6.03 4.09 24.26
CA ILE A 11 6.60 4.07 22.90
C ILE A 11 7.24 2.71 22.60
N ASN A 12 7.89 2.07 23.56
CA ASN A 12 8.42 0.72 23.42
C ASN A 12 7.31 -0.31 23.16
N THR A 13 6.15 -0.16 23.79
CA THR A 13 5.00 -1.04 23.56
C THR A 13 4.45 -0.85 22.15
N ILE A 14 4.30 0.39 21.71
CA ILE A 14 3.87 0.70 20.35
C ILE A 14 4.89 0.19 19.34
N ALA A 15 6.18 0.28 19.62
CA ALA A 15 7.26 -0.20 18.75
C ALA A 15 7.28 -1.72 18.53
N GLN A 16 6.51 -2.49 19.32
CA GLN A 16 6.35 -3.94 19.15
C GLN A 16 5.19 -4.31 18.21
N GLU A 17 4.40 -3.32 17.74
CA GLU A 17 3.31 -3.59 16.81
C GLU A 17 3.82 -4.16 15.47
N PRO A 18 3.14 -5.18 14.92
CA PRO A 18 3.52 -5.77 13.64
C PRO A 18 3.59 -4.72 12.53
N GLY A 19 4.66 -4.77 11.75
CA GLY A 19 4.87 -3.83 10.65
C GLY A 19 5.58 -2.54 11.04
N LEU A 20 5.66 -2.20 12.34
CA LEU A 20 6.44 -1.06 12.79
C LEU A 20 7.93 -1.45 12.85
N ARG A 21 8.77 -0.72 12.13
CA ARG A 21 10.22 -0.99 12.07
C ARG A 21 11.03 -0.20 13.08
N GLU A 22 10.71 1.07 13.18
CA GLU A 22 11.46 1.99 14.02
C GLU A 22 10.61 3.19 14.41
N ILE A 23 10.75 3.63 15.66
CA ILE A 23 10.29 4.94 16.14
C ILE A 23 11.50 5.66 16.69
N ARG A 24 11.68 6.92 16.28
CA ARG A 24 12.72 7.83 16.81
C ARG A 24 12.11 9.18 17.14
N ILE A 25 12.65 9.81 18.16
CA ILE A 25 12.36 11.22 18.47
C ILE A 25 13.69 11.96 18.48
N PHE A 26 13.74 13.04 17.72
CA PHE A 26 14.87 13.95 17.65
C PHE A 26 14.53 15.23 18.40
N ASN A 27 15.50 15.80 19.09
CA ASN A 27 15.39 17.17 19.57
C ASN A 27 15.69 18.17 18.43
N LYS A 28 15.55 19.47 18.73
CA LYS A 28 15.77 20.55 17.74
C LYS A 28 17.21 20.62 17.19
N GLU A 29 18.18 20.08 17.90
CA GLU A 29 19.57 19.97 17.46
C GLU A 29 19.79 18.79 16.52
N GLY A 30 18.82 17.87 16.38
CA GLY A 30 18.93 16.63 15.61
C GLY A 30 19.56 15.48 16.39
N ARG A 31 19.59 15.57 17.73
CA ARG A 31 20.04 14.46 18.58
C ARG A 31 18.87 13.52 18.84
N ILE A 32 19.08 12.22 18.65
CA ILE A 32 18.11 11.18 18.98
C ILE A 32 17.98 11.10 20.50
N ILE A 33 16.84 11.55 21.02
CA ILE A 33 16.51 11.49 22.45
C ILE A 33 15.75 10.22 22.82
N PHE A 34 15.08 9.60 21.85
CA PHE A 34 14.43 8.32 21.98
C PHE A 34 14.60 7.51 20.69
N SER A 35 14.77 6.20 20.82
CA SER A 35 14.71 5.25 19.70
C SER A 35 14.23 3.90 20.21
N SER A 36 13.39 3.22 19.42
CA SER A 36 13.05 1.80 19.64
C SER A 36 14.26 0.88 19.52
N GLN A 37 15.32 1.34 18.84
CA GLN A 37 16.64 0.69 18.77
C GLN A 37 17.62 1.48 19.64
N LYS A 38 17.92 0.96 20.82
CA LYS A 38 18.67 1.67 21.88
C LYS A 38 20.05 2.16 21.46
N GLU A 39 20.68 1.48 20.50
CA GLU A 39 22.00 1.83 19.96
C GLU A 39 22.06 3.19 19.26
N PHE A 40 20.93 3.72 18.84
CA PHE A 40 20.88 5.02 18.16
C PHE A 40 20.66 6.19 19.13
N ILE A 41 20.28 5.93 20.38
CA ILE A 41 20.03 7.01 21.35
C ILE A 41 21.32 7.79 21.59
N GLY A 42 21.22 9.12 21.53
CA GLY A 42 22.33 10.05 21.69
C GLY A 42 23.09 10.39 20.43
N GLN A 43 22.88 9.63 19.34
CA GLN A 43 23.51 9.94 18.04
C GLN A 43 22.86 11.17 17.41
N MET A 44 23.64 11.82 16.53
CA MET A 44 23.16 12.96 15.73
C MET A 44 22.67 12.45 14.39
N VAL A 45 21.48 12.90 13.97
CA VAL A 45 20.96 12.59 12.64
C VAL A 45 21.62 13.48 11.58
N ASP A 46 21.82 12.93 10.40
CA ASP A 46 22.25 13.71 9.25
C ASP A 46 21.10 14.60 8.77
N LYS A 47 21.30 15.89 8.66
CA LYS A 47 20.31 16.86 8.14
C LYS A 47 19.94 16.61 6.68
N ASN A 48 20.82 15.95 5.92
CA ASN A 48 20.56 15.55 4.53
C ASN A 48 19.90 14.16 4.45
N ALA A 49 19.66 13.49 5.59
CA ALA A 49 18.97 12.22 5.61
C ALA A 49 17.49 12.37 5.25
N GLU A 50 16.91 11.30 4.79
CA GLU A 50 15.50 11.22 4.32
C GLU A 50 14.48 11.82 5.29
N ALA A 51 14.74 11.74 6.60
CA ALA A 51 13.85 12.30 7.62
C ALA A 51 13.95 13.83 7.75
N CYS A 52 15.01 14.45 7.29
CA CYS A 52 15.34 15.85 7.61
C CYS A 52 15.29 16.78 6.40
N TYR A 53 15.60 16.27 5.20
CA TYR A 53 15.74 17.13 4.02
C TYR A 53 14.46 17.90 3.69
N ALA A 54 13.28 17.34 3.91
CA ALA A 54 12.01 17.99 3.57
C ALA A 54 11.82 19.35 4.30
N CYS A 55 12.34 19.46 5.53
CA CYS A 55 12.33 20.72 6.29
C CYS A 55 13.59 21.56 6.08
N HIS A 56 14.74 20.93 5.78
CA HIS A 56 16.05 21.56 5.74
C HIS A 56 16.57 21.83 4.31
N THR A 57 15.72 21.80 3.30
CA THR A 57 16.09 22.14 1.90
C THR A 57 16.37 23.62 1.69
N ALA A 58 15.83 24.50 2.54
CA ALA A 58 16.06 25.94 2.50
C ALA A 58 17.10 26.38 3.55
N ASN A 59 17.56 27.62 3.44
CA ASN A 59 18.52 28.24 4.41
C ASN A 59 17.91 28.27 5.83
N GLU A 60 16.58 28.40 5.94
CA GLU A 60 15.86 28.29 7.20
C GLU A 60 14.91 27.09 7.15
N PRO A 61 14.85 26.27 8.22
CA PRO A 61 13.95 25.12 8.27
C PRO A 61 12.49 25.56 8.15
N LEU A 62 11.69 24.79 7.40
CA LEU A 62 10.26 25.03 7.31
C LEU A 62 9.59 24.76 8.66
N GLU A 63 8.88 25.74 9.19
CA GLU A 63 8.16 25.61 10.47
C GLU A 63 6.91 24.72 10.34
N LYS A 64 6.27 24.71 9.18
CA LYS A 64 5.09 23.87 8.90
C LYS A 64 5.28 23.15 7.59
N LEU A 65 5.12 21.84 7.63
CA LEU A 65 5.17 20.96 6.48
C LEU A 65 3.77 20.38 6.22
N PRO A 66 3.24 20.43 5.00
CA PRO A 66 1.99 19.74 4.65
C PRO A 66 2.09 18.25 4.93
N MET A 67 0.95 17.58 5.17
CA MET A 67 0.96 16.15 5.54
C MET A 67 1.51 15.26 4.42
N GLU A 68 1.26 15.64 3.18
CA GLU A 68 1.76 14.96 1.97
C GLU A 68 3.30 14.96 1.90
N ASP A 69 3.95 16.03 2.36
CA ASP A 69 5.41 16.15 2.37
C ASP A 69 6.07 15.50 3.59
N ARG A 70 5.25 15.02 4.55
CA ARG A 70 5.74 14.32 5.75
C ARG A 70 5.91 12.83 5.55
N THR A 71 5.44 12.29 4.43
CA THR A 71 5.51 10.88 4.11
C THR A 71 6.46 10.63 2.96
N ARG A 72 7.20 9.52 3.04
CA ARG A 72 8.10 9.06 1.99
C ARG A 72 8.11 7.55 1.92
N ILE A 73 8.21 7.01 0.72
CA ILE A 73 8.39 5.58 0.49
C ILE A 73 9.76 5.37 -0.14
N TYR A 74 10.55 4.47 0.42
CA TYR A 74 11.88 4.14 -0.04
C TYR A 74 12.21 2.68 0.24
N ASP A 75 13.22 2.15 -0.44
CA ASP A 75 13.67 0.78 -0.25
C ASP A 75 14.64 0.67 0.92
N SER A 76 14.42 -0.34 1.75
CA SER A 76 15.32 -0.66 2.86
C SER A 76 16.68 -1.12 2.33
N PRO A 77 17.80 -0.53 2.79
CA PRO A 77 19.13 -0.99 2.40
C PRO A 77 19.48 -2.40 2.94
N GLN A 78 18.72 -2.90 3.92
CA GLN A 78 18.99 -4.21 4.56
C GLN A 78 18.35 -5.37 3.82
N ASP A 79 17.12 -5.21 3.32
CA ASP A 79 16.32 -6.30 2.76
C ASP A 79 15.54 -5.92 1.49
N SER A 80 15.79 -4.73 0.95
CA SER A 80 15.11 -4.19 -0.24
C SER A 80 13.57 -4.16 -0.12
N SER A 81 13.02 -4.29 1.10
CA SER A 81 11.59 -4.11 1.33
C SER A 81 11.24 -2.63 1.31
N ARG A 82 10.05 -2.29 0.84
CA ARG A 82 9.57 -0.91 0.87
C ARG A 82 9.25 -0.48 2.30
N ILE A 83 9.70 0.71 2.65
CA ILE A 83 9.46 1.35 3.94
C ILE A 83 8.66 2.62 3.72
N LEU A 84 7.60 2.79 4.49
CA LEU A 84 6.91 4.07 4.64
C LEU A 84 7.51 4.80 5.83
N GLY A 85 8.18 5.92 5.57
CA GLY A 85 8.66 6.84 6.59
C GLY A 85 7.68 7.99 6.77
N ILE A 86 7.36 8.30 8.02
CA ILE A 86 6.46 9.41 8.39
C ILE A 86 7.20 10.28 9.40
N ILE A 87 7.31 11.56 9.12
CA ILE A 87 7.85 12.56 10.05
C ILE A 87 6.72 13.44 10.58
N ASN A 88 6.71 13.68 11.88
CA ASN A 88 5.74 14.56 12.50
C ASN A 88 6.46 15.56 13.42
N PRO A 89 6.54 16.84 13.06
CA PRO A 89 7.09 17.86 13.94
C PRO A 89 6.26 17.96 15.22
N ILE A 90 6.93 18.04 16.36
CA ILE A 90 6.34 18.28 17.66
C ILE A 90 6.35 19.79 17.89
N TYR A 91 5.17 20.38 17.73
CA TYR A 91 5.02 21.83 17.89
C TYR A 91 4.94 22.24 19.36
N ASN A 92 5.46 23.41 19.65
CA ASN A 92 5.33 24.05 20.95
C ASN A 92 3.95 24.73 21.03
N GLU A 93 3.12 24.21 21.88
CA GLU A 93 1.78 24.76 22.15
C GLU A 93 1.76 25.51 23.49
N GLN A 94 0.72 26.33 23.70
CA GLN A 94 0.58 27.08 24.95
C GLN A 94 0.69 26.19 26.19
N SER A 95 0.08 25.02 26.15
CA SER A 95 0.16 24.00 27.19
C SER A 95 1.59 23.49 27.47
N CYS A 96 2.53 23.64 26.52
CA CYS A 96 3.91 23.20 26.68
C CYS A 96 4.80 24.25 27.37
N TRP A 97 4.55 25.56 27.12
CA TRP A 97 5.39 26.58 27.75
C TRP A 97 4.79 27.19 29.02
N GLU A 98 3.51 26.95 29.32
CA GLU A 98 2.85 27.33 30.57
C GLU A 98 2.82 26.21 31.61
N ALA A 99 3.34 25.02 31.28
CA ALA A 99 3.29 23.87 32.18
C ALA A 99 4.36 23.95 33.27
N ASP A 100 3.98 23.61 34.52
CA ASP A 100 4.87 23.59 35.67
C ASP A 100 5.95 22.48 35.64
N CYS A 101 5.86 21.51 34.71
CA CYS A 101 6.75 20.35 34.69
C CYS A 101 8.08 20.60 33.97
N HIS A 102 8.14 21.49 33.00
CA HIS A 102 9.36 21.95 32.33
C HIS A 102 9.00 23.15 31.46
N VAL A 103 9.97 24.03 31.18
CA VAL A 103 9.72 25.30 30.50
C VAL A 103 10.41 25.27 29.13
N HIS A 104 9.62 25.44 28.09
CA HIS A 104 10.11 25.78 26.74
C HIS A 104 9.82 27.26 26.50
N PRO A 105 10.77 28.03 25.89
CA PRO A 105 10.48 29.41 25.48
C PRO A 105 9.31 29.44 24.49
N ALA A 106 8.39 30.38 24.66
CA ALA A 106 7.24 30.52 23.76
C ALA A 106 7.63 30.78 22.29
N GLU A 107 8.79 31.39 22.07
CA GLU A 107 9.37 31.68 20.77
C GLU A 107 9.85 30.43 20.02
N GLN A 108 10.12 29.35 20.73
CA GLN A 108 10.54 28.08 20.14
C GLN A 108 9.31 27.38 19.53
N LYS A 109 9.18 27.35 18.22
CA LYS A 109 7.99 26.81 17.53
C LYS A 109 7.97 25.30 17.41
N VAL A 110 9.14 24.67 17.22
CA VAL A 110 9.29 23.21 17.08
C VAL A 110 10.16 22.69 18.21
N LEU A 111 9.68 21.73 18.97
CA LEU A 111 10.38 21.12 20.09
C LEU A 111 11.25 19.95 19.65
N GLY A 112 10.83 19.26 18.61
CA GLY A 112 11.51 18.09 18.08
C GLY A 112 10.72 17.47 16.94
N VAL A 113 11.12 16.28 16.50
CA VAL A 113 10.49 15.55 15.40
C VAL A 113 10.33 14.10 15.81
N LEU A 114 9.13 13.57 15.61
CA LEU A 114 8.83 12.15 15.66
C LEU A 114 9.01 11.56 14.26
N ASP A 115 9.88 10.57 14.12
CA ASP A 115 10.09 9.79 12.89
C ASP A 115 9.63 8.35 13.12
N VAL A 116 8.74 7.87 12.26
CA VAL A 116 8.16 6.52 12.32
C VAL A 116 8.42 5.83 11.01
N LYS A 117 8.93 4.60 11.06
CA LYS A 117 9.18 3.76 9.89
C LYS A 117 8.32 2.50 9.94
N LEU A 118 7.53 2.30 8.90
CA LEU A 118 6.63 1.16 8.73
C LEU A 118 7.11 0.28 7.57
N SER A 119 7.14 -1.03 7.77
CA SER A 119 7.42 -2.00 6.70
C SER A 119 6.17 -2.19 5.84
N LEU A 120 6.30 -2.05 4.53
CA LEU A 120 5.24 -2.34 3.58
C LEU A 120 5.27 -3.79 3.06
N LYS A 121 6.19 -4.62 3.55
CA LYS A 121 6.42 -5.98 3.07
C LYS A 121 5.16 -6.85 3.10
N ASP A 122 4.43 -6.84 4.20
CA ASP A 122 3.22 -7.65 4.36
C ASP A 122 2.07 -7.11 3.49
N LEU A 123 1.99 -5.79 3.37
CA LEU A 123 1.03 -5.14 2.47
C LEU A 123 1.31 -5.49 1.01
N ASP A 124 2.56 -5.42 0.59
CA ASP A 124 2.98 -5.79 -0.77
C ASP A 124 2.68 -7.25 -1.09
N ALA A 125 2.92 -8.15 -0.14
CA ALA A 125 2.59 -9.56 -0.29
C ALA A 125 1.06 -9.79 -0.40
N GLN A 126 0.26 -9.07 0.38
CA GLN A 126 -1.20 -9.14 0.30
C GLN A 126 -1.72 -8.61 -1.04
N ILE A 127 -1.17 -7.49 -1.53
CA ILE A 127 -1.52 -6.93 -2.83
C ILE A 127 -1.20 -7.94 -3.94
N ALA A 128 0.01 -8.50 -3.97
CA ALA A 128 0.42 -9.48 -4.97
C ALA A 128 -0.49 -10.74 -4.97
N ASN A 129 -0.84 -11.25 -3.80
CA ASN A 129 -1.76 -12.39 -3.66
C ASN A 129 -3.17 -12.04 -4.14
N SER A 130 -3.65 -10.83 -3.85
CA SER A 130 -4.97 -10.37 -4.29
C SER A 130 -5.03 -10.20 -5.81
N GLU A 131 -3.99 -9.64 -6.41
CA GLU A 131 -3.87 -9.50 -7.87
C GLU A 131 -3.87 -10.85 -8.55
N PHE A 132 -3.07 -11.81 -8.07
CA PHE A 132 -3.02 -13.17 -8.62
C PHE A 132 -4.38 -13.86 -8.57
N ARG A 133 -5.09 -13.79 -7.43
CA ARG A 133 -6.44 -14.36 -7.28
C ARG A 133 -7.43 -13.72 -8.24
N SER A 134 -7.38 -12.41 -8.41
CA SER A 134 -8.27 -11.68 -9.31
C SER A 134 -8.04 -12.06 -10.78
N ILE A 135 -6.79 -12.19 -11.19
CA ILE A 135 -6.41 -12.65 -12.54
C ILE A 135 -6.89 -14.08 -12.76
N MET A 136 -6.67 -14.98 -11.82
CA MET A 136 -7.14 -16.37 -11.89
C MET A 136 -8.65 -16.46 -12.07
N LEU A 137 -9.41 -15.70 -11.29
CA LEU A 137 -10.86 -15.65 -11.39
C LEU A 137 -11.32 -15.12 -12.76
N ALA A 138 -10.67 -14.08 -13.27
CA ALA A 138 -10.98 -13.54 -14.59
C ALA A 138 -10.72 -14.56 -15.71
N VAL A 139 -9.59 -15.27 -15.67
CA VAL A 139 -9.26 -16.32 -16.64
C VAL A 139 -10.30 -17.45 -16.61
N ILE A 140 -10.68 -17.90 -15.43
CA ILE A 140 -11.71 -18.94 -15.27
C ILE A 140 -13.06 -18.46 -15.84
N ALA A 141 -13.47 -17.23 -15.53
CA ALA A 141 -14.72 -16.66 -16.04
C ALA A 141 -14.73 -16.56 -17.57
N ILE A 142 -13.64 -16.11 -18.18
CA ILE A 142 -13.50 -16.05 -19.64
C ILE A 142 -13.56 -17.45 -20.25
N ALA A 143 -12.88 -18.43 -19.66
CA ALA A 143 -12.90 -19.82 -20.14
C ALA A 143 -14.32 -20.41 -20.10
N LEU A 144 -15.06 -20.20 -19.02
CA LEU A 144 -16.44 -20.66 -18.87
C LEU A 144 -17.38 -19.99 -19.88
N LEU A 145 -17.26 -18.68 -20.07
CA LEU A 145 -18.04 -17.95 -21.06
C LEU A 145 -17.75 -18.43 -22.48
N SER A 146 -16.48 -18.64 -22.82
CA SER A 146 -16.07 -19.15 -24.12
C SER A 146 -16.63 -20.56 -24.37
N LEU A 147 -16.62 -21.42 -23.35
CA LEU A 147 -17.19 -22.77 -23.43
C LEU A 147 -18.70 -22.70 -23.67
N ILE A 148 -19.43 -21.88 -22.92
CA ILE A 148 -20.89 -21.72 -23.06
C ILE A 148 -21.23 -21.20 -24.45
N ILE A 149 -20.54 -20.16 -24.93
CA ILE A 149 -20.73 -19.59 -26.26
C ILE A 149 -20.42 -20.65 -27.34
N GLY A 150 -19.33 -21.38 -27.19
CA GLY A 150 -18.95 -22.45 -28.14
C GLY A 150 -20.01 -23.56 -28.24
N ILE A 151 -20.54 -24.02 -27.09
CA ILE A 151 -21.62 -24.99 -27.06
C ILE A 151 -22.90 -24.44 -27.72
N PHE A 152 -23.24 -23.18 -27.39
CA PHE A 152 -24.40 -22.51 -27.97
C PHE A 152 -24.30 -22.38 -29.49
N VAL A 153 -23.18 -21.85 -30.00
CA VAL A 153 -22.95 -21.69 -31.43
C VAL A 153 -23.01 -23.03 -32.15
N ARG A 154 -22.32 -24.05 -31.61
CA ARG A 154 -22.33 -25.39 -32.24
C ARG A 154 -23.71 -26.02 -32.29
N ARG A 155 -24.48 -25.89 -31.18
CA ARG A 155 -25.82 -26.56 -31.07
C ARG A 155 -26.90 -25.79 -31.84
N TRP A 156 -26.87 -24.47 -31.82
CA TRP A 156 -27.99 -23.65 -32.29
C TRP A 156 -27.72 -22.99 -33.63
N ILE A 157 -26.48 -22.93 -34.07
CA ILE A 157 -26.13 -22.29 -35.34
C ILE A 157 -25.51 -23.31 -36.31
N GLU A 158 -24.41 -23.93 -35.94
CA GLU A 158 -23.61 -24.77 -36.82
C GLU A 158 -24.40 -25.99 -37.31
N LYS A 159 -25.05 -26.74 -36.38
CA LYS A 159 -25.84 -27.92 -36.73
C LYS A 159 -27.00 -27.62 -37.66
N PRO A 160 -27.92 -26.66 -37.35
CA PRO A 160 -29.01 -26.34 -38.24
C PRO A 160 -28.56 -25.85 -39.61
N VAL A 161 -27.53 -25.03 -39.67
CA VAL A 161 -26.96 -24.53 -40.96
C VAL A 161 -26.43 -25.70 -41.80
N HIS A 162 -25.68 -26.62 -41.17
CA HIS A 162 -25.15 -27.80 -41.86
C HIS A 162 -26.27 -28.71 -42.41
N GLU A 163 -27.34 -28.93 -41.66
CA GLU A 163 -28.50 -29.69 -42.09
C GLU A 163 -29.21 -29.02 -43.28
N LEU A 164 -29.36 -27.70 -43.26
CA LEU A 164 -29.92 -26.95 -44.38
C LEU A 164 -29.07 -27.03 -45.66
N VAL A 165 -27.76 -26.90 -45.50
CA VAL A 165 -26.80 -27.03 -46.61
C VAL A 165 -26.90 -28.41 -47.24
N THR A 166 -26.91 -29.50 -46.40
CA THR A 166 -27.02 -30.86 -46.87
C THR A 166 -28.37 -31.11 -47.58
N ALA A 167 -29.46 -30.58 -47.03
CA ALA A 167 -30.79 -30.68 -47.67
C ALA A 167 -30.81 -29.98 -49.02
N THR A 168 -30.22 -28.83 -49.15
CA THR A 168 -30.13 -28.07 -50.42
C THR A 168 -29.31 -28.85 -51.46
N GLU A 169 -28.21 -29.46 -51.07
CA GLU A 169 -27.40 -30.31 -51.95
C GLU A 169 -28.19 -31.53 -52.46
N GLN A 170 -28.95 -32.23 -51.55
CA GLN A 170 -29.78 -33.37 -51.91
C GLN A 170 -30.85 -32.98 -52.95
N VAL A 171 -31.53 -31.87 -52.72
CA VAL A 171 -32.52 -31.35 -53.67
C VAL A 171 -31.87 -30.97 -55.02
N GLY A 172 -30.67 -30.35 -54.97
CA GLY A 172 -29.91 -29.99 -56.19
C GLY A 172 -29.43 -31.20 -57.02
N THR A 173 -29.27 -32.38 -56.40
CA THR A 173 -28.94 -33.65 -57.09
C THR A 173 -30.18 -34.44 -57.53
N GLY A 174 -31.36 -33.89 -57.34
CA GLY A 174 -32.63 -34.51 -57.83
C GLY A 174 -33.35 -35.37 -56.81
N ASN A 175 -32.88 -35.45 -55.59
CA ASN A 175 -33.56 -36.21 -54.51
C ASN A 175 -34.61 -35.31 -53.82
N LEU A 176 -35.79 -35.19 -54.43
CA LEU A 176 -36.92 -34.36 -53.97
C LEU A 176 -37.64 -34.94 -52.72
N ASN A 177 -37.35 -36.17 -52.31
CA ASN A 177 -37.96 -36.82 -51.16
C ASN A 177 -37.12 -36.73 -49.86
N TYR A 178 -36.05 -35.90 -49.86
CA TYR A 178 -35.25 -35.69 -48.66
C TYR A 178 -36.03 -34.86 -47.63
N ALA A 179 -36.43 -35.49 -46.55
CA ALA A 179 -37.09 -34.83 -45.42
C ALA A 179 -36.08 -34.28 -44.45
N ILE A 180 -36.15 -32.97 -44.19
CA ILE A 180 -35.34 -32.34 -43.11
C ILE A 180 -35.91 -32.84 -41.78
N LYS A 181 -35.04 -33.43 -40.96
CA LYS A 181 -35.42 -33.89 -39.60
C LYS A 181 -35.74 -32.65 -38.75
N GLU A 182 -37.00 -32.57 -38.26
CA GLU A 182 -37.38 -31.49 -37.37
C GLU A 182 -36.45 -31.50 -36.16
N ILE A 183 -35.75 -30.38 -35.89
CA ILE A 183 -34.94 -30.17 -34.74
C ILE A 183 -35.90 -29.87 -33.61
N GLY A 184 -36.29 -30.93 -32.86
CA GLY A 184 -37.17 -30.80 -31.70
C GLY A 184 -36.57 -29.82 -30.67
N THR A 185 -37.35 -28.91 -30.19
CA THR A 185 -37.16 -28.05 -29.02
C THR A 185 -36.92 -28.83 -27.75
#